data_6bca8c054044c909f1e9cdfb1f6be61a
#
_entry.id   6bca8c054044c909f1e9cdfb1f6be61a
#
_cell.length_a   1.000
_cell.length_b   1.000
_cell.length_c   1.000
_cell.angle_alpha   90.00
_cell.angle_beta   90.00
_cell.angle_gamma   90.00
#
_symmetry.space_group_name_H-M   'P 1'
#
loop_
_entity.id
_entity.type
_entity.pdbx_description
1 polymer ?
#
loop_
_entity_poly.entity_id
_entity_poly.type
_entity_poly.pdbx_seq_one_letter_code
_entity_poly.pdbx_strand_id
1 'polypeptide(L)'
;MQIIETYGKYIEKWANTNPDRARVLLKLGWEVQNLKYKFTPDKRLLPADRYLAHLMMNTMLMPLKNPQECAIVSIFTPCEILHEAGLHPYNVEAFSCYLSASNAERAFLQQAENTGISETLCSYHKTFFREAAQKKILPKPKCIVYTNLTCDANLLTFKTLAKLYDVPAFAIDVPMQQNEDNVKYVADQIRDLKVF
;
A
#
# COMPACT_ATOMS: atom_id res chain seq x y z
N MET A 1 2.54 -10.12 -22.98
CA MET A 1 2.02 -11.04 -21.98
C MET A 1 3.14 -11.88 -21.38
N GLN A 2 3.88 -12.65 -22.16
CA GLN A 2 4.96 -13.54 -21.68
C GLN A 2 6.07 -12.90 -20.81
N ILE A 3 6.45 -11.65 -21.08
CA ILE A 3 7.50 -10.93 -20.31
C ILE A 3 7.01 -10.61 -18.89
N ILE A 4 5.78 -10.14 -18.73
CA ILE A 4 5.21 -9.80 -17.42
C ILE A 4 5.04 -11.05 -16.57
N GLU A 5 4.57 -12.15 -17.17
CA GLU A 5 4.45 -13.43 -16.48
C GLU A 5 5.81 -13.96 -15.99
N THR A 6 6.83 -13.85 -16.82
CA THR A 6 8.20 -14.25 -16.44
C THR A 6 8.75 -13.36 -15.32
N TYR A 7 8.52 -12.05 -15.40
CA TYR A 7 8.88 -11.10 -14.36
C TYR A 7 8.21 -11.42 -13.02
N GLY A 8 6.89 -11.67 -13.03
CA GLY A 8 6.14 -12.06 -11.83
C GLY A 8 6.68 -13.33 -11.20
N LYS A 9 6.92 -14.39 -11.99
CA LYS A 9 7.52 -15.66 -11.51
C LYS A 9 8.87 -15.46 -10.81
N TYR A 10 9.71 -14.55 -11.29
CA TYR A 10 10.99 -14.24 -10.62
C TYR A 10 10.77 -13.50 -9.30
N ILE A 11 9.84 -12.55 -9.24
CA ILE A 11 9.49 -11.87 -7.98
C ILE A 11 8.98 -12.90 -6.98
N GLU A 12 8.04 -13.76 -7.34
CA GLU A 12 7.49 -14.81 -6.47
C GLU A 12 8.59 -15.76 -5.96
N LYS A 13 9.45 -16.24 -6.86
CA LYS A 13 10.58 -17.09 -6.48
C LYS A 13 11.49 -16.40 -5.45
N TRP A 14 11.86 -15.14 -5.70
CA TRP A 14 12.74 -14.43 -4.80
C TRP A 14 12.05 -13.90 -3.55
N ALA A 15 10.76 -13.63 -3.58
CA ALA A 15 9.99 -13.32 -2.38
C ALA A 15 10.17 -14.39 -1.30
N ASN A 16 10.26 -15.66 -1.71
CA ASN A 16 10.45 -16.80 -0.82
C ASN A 16 11.90 -17.07 -0.43
N THR A 17 12.86 -16.81 -1.31
CA THR A 17 14.26 -17.21 -1.14
C THR A 17 15.20 -16.05 -0.81
N ASN A 18 14.95 -14.87 -1.36
CA ASN A 18 15.76 -13.66 -1.15
C ASN A 18 14.90 -12.41 -1.31
N PRO A 19 14.18 -11.97 -0.27
CA PRO A 19 13.24 -10.83 -0.32
C PRO A 19 13.87 -9.52 -0.79
N ASP A 20 15.14 -9.28 -0.50
CA ASP A 20 15.83 -8.09 -0.95
C ASP A 20 15.98 -8.05 -2.48
N ARG A 21 16.29 -9.21 -3.10
CA ARG A 21 16.30 -9.31 -4.57
C ARG A 21 14.91 -9.13 -5.16
N ALA A 22 13.88 -9.69 -4.53
CA ALA A 22 12.50 -9.48 -4.97
C ALA A 22 12.14 -7.99 -4.96
N ARG A 23 12.48 -7.27 -3.88
CA ARG A 23 12.27 -5.84 -3.74
C ARG A 23 13.00 -5.04 -4.82
N VAL A 24 14.27 -5.35 -5.06
CA VAL A 24 15.06 -4.67 -6.12
C VAL A 24 14.45 -4.91 -7.49
N LEU A 25 14.05 -6.14 -7.81
CA LEU A 25 13.42 -6.45 -9.08
C LEU A 25 12.08 -5.73 -9.24
N LEU A 26 11.25 -5.71 -8.19
CA LEU A 26 9.98 -5.01 -8.17
C LEU A 26 10.19 -3.51 -8.43
N LYS A 27 11.11 -2.88 -7.71
CA LYS A 27 11.47 -1.47 -7.89
C LYS A 27 11.91 -1.18 -9.32
N LEU A 28 12.83 -1.96 -9.87
CA LEU A 28 13.34 -1.77 -11.23
C LEU A 28 12.23 -1.89 -12.28
N GLY A 29 11.37 -2.90 -12.18
CA GLY A 29 10.26 -3.06 -13.13
C GLY A 29 9.27 -1.89 -13.07
N TRP A 30 8.95 -1.41 -11.87
CA TRP A 30 8.08 -0.25 -11.70
C TRP A 30 8.74 1.05 -12.15
N GLU A 31 10.04 1.22 -11.98
CA GLU A 31 10.79 2.37 -12.53
C GLU A 31 10.75 2.39 -14.06
N VAL A 32 10.97 1.24 -14.70
CA VAL A 32 10.85 1.12 -16.16
C VAL A 32 9.43 1.45 -16.63
N GLN A 33 8.42 0.93 -15.94
CA GLN A 33 7.03 1.24 -16.28
C GLN A 33 6.70 2.73 -16.06
N ASN A 34 7.23 3.33 -15.01
CA ASN A 34 7.06 4.76 -14.74
C ASN A 34 7.69 5.65 -15.81
N LEU A 35 8.89 5.29 -16.27
CA LEU A 35 9.54 5.96 -17.41
C LEU A 35 8.69 5.82 -18.67
N LYS A 36 8.09 4.65 -18.91
CA LYS A 36 7.17 4.44 -20.02
C LYS A 36 5.94 5.34 -19.93
N TYR A 37 5.32 5.47 -18.75
CA TYR A 37 4.20 6.41 -18.56
C TYR A 37 4.59 7.86 -18.85
N LYS A 38 5.81 8.25 -18.47
CA LYS A 38 6.31 9.61 -18.66
C LYS A 38 6.64 9.92 -20.12
N PHE A 39 7.35 9.03 -20.80
CA PHE A 39 7.95 9.32 -22.13
C PHE A 39 7.18 8.71 -23.31
N THR A 40 6.49 7.60 -23.08
CA THR A 40 5.74 6.88 -24.12
C THR A 40 4.34 6.50 -23.65
N PRO A 41 3.54 7.47 -23.17
CA PRO A 41 2.20 7.17 -22.65
C PRO A 41 1.29 6.63 -23.74
N ASP A 42 0.36 5.77 -23.38
CA ASP A 42 -0.65 5.25 -24.30
C ASP A 42 -1.55 6.39 -24.82
N LYS A 43 -1.47 6.67 -26.10
CA LYS A 43 -2.24 7.76 -26.73
C LYS A 43 -3.75 7.53 -26.75
N ARG A 44 -4.21 6.30 -26.49
CA ARG A 44 -5.64 5.96 -26.40
C ARG A 44 -6.28 6.42 -25.09
N LEU A 45 -5.46 6.65 -24.05
CA LEU A 45 -5.92 7.15 -22.76
C LEU A 45 -6.11 8.67 -22.80
N LEU A 46 -7.07 9.16 -22.01
CA LEU A 46 -7.25 10.58 -21.79
C LEU A 46 -6.00 11.21 -21.14
N PRO A 47 -5.73 12.50 -21.36
CA PRO A 47 -4.60 13.18 -20.72
C PRO A 47 -4.59 13.06 -19.20
N ALA A 48 -5.76 13.15 -18.55
CA ALA A 48 -5.92 12.98 -17.12
C ALA A 48 -5.51 11.57 -16.64
N ASP A 49 -5.93 10.52 -17.37
CA ASP A 49 -5.59 9.13 -17.04
C ASP A 49 -4.08 8.87 -17.16
N ARG A 50 -3.44 9.46 -18.16
CA ARG A 50 -1.98 9.36 -18.34
C ARG A 50 -1.23 10.01 -17.19
N TYR A 51 -1.67 11.20 -16.78
CA TYR A 51 -1.12 11.91 -15.64
C TYR A 51 -1.31 11.10 -14.35
N LEU A 52 -2.51 10.60 -14.13
CA LEU A 52 -2.84 9.80 -12.95
C LEU A 52 -2.03 8.50 -12.88
N ALA A 53 -1.87 7.79 -14.00
CA ALA A 53 -1.05 6.59 -14.08
C ALA A 53 0.41 6.84 -13.66
N HIS A 54 1.00 7.96 -14.11
CA HIS A 54 2.35 8.36 -13.72
C HIS A 54 2.42 8.77 -12.24
N LEU A 55 1.46 9.55 -11.75
CA LEU A 55 1.38 9.98 -10.36
C LEU A 55 1.26 8.78 -9.41
N MET A 56 0.34 7.87 -9.68
CA MET A 56 0.13 6.66 -8.87
C MET A 56 1.37 5.75 -8.86
N MET A 57 2.03 5.58 -10.01
CA MET A 57 3.28 4.81 -10.05
C MET A 57 4.38 5.45 -9.21
N ASN A 58 4.51 6.77 -9.23
CA ASN A 58 5.44 7.47 -8.34
C ASN A 58 5.12 7.23 -6.87
N THR A 59 3.84 7.34 -6.49
CA THR A 59 3.37 7.06 -5.13
C THR A 59 3.74 5.65 -4.68
N MET A 60 3.57 4.64 -5.54
CA MET A 60 3.92 3.25 -5.22
C MET A 60 5.43 2.99 -5.22
N LEU A 61 6.22 3.79 -5.91
CA LEU A 61 7.68 3.70 -5.90
C LEU A 61 8.32 4.31 -4.64
N MET A 62 7.67 5.31 -4.02
CA MET A 62 8.24 6.01 -2.86
C MET A 62 8.60 5.08 -1.70
N PRO A 63 7.74 4.13 -1.24
CA PRO A 63 8.10 3.21 -0.17
C PRO A 63 9.27 2.29 -0.51
N LEU A 64 9.51 2.02 -1.80
CA LEU A 64 10.66 1.23 -2.25
C LEU A 64 11.96 2.05 -2.37
N LYS A 65 11.86 3.37 -2.34
CA LYS A 65 13.00 4.31 -2.44
C LYS A 65 13.35 4.92 -1.08
N ASN A 66 12.38 5.58 -0.45
CA ASN A 66 12.53 6.36 0.76
C ASN A 66 11.50 5.94 1.83
N PRO A 67 11.57 4.72 2.36
CA PRO A 67 10.55 4.19 3.27
C PRO A 67 10.37 5.02 4.54
N GLN A 68 11.41 5.67 5.03
CA GLN A 68 11.37 6.49 6.25
C GLN A 68 10.64 7.84 6.06
N GLU A 69 10.35 8.20 4.83
CA GLU A 69 9.54 9.37 4.47
C GLU A 69 8.11 8.96 4.10
N CYS A 70 7.75 7.69 4.27
CA CYS A 70 6.46 7.16 3.87
C CYS A 70 5.57 6.82 5.06
N ALA A 71 4.26 7.01 4.87
CA ALA A 71 3.22 6.53 5.75
C ALA A 71 2.34 5.49 5.03
N ILE A 72 2.05 4.38 5.68
CA ILE A 72 1.02 3.44 5.22
C ILE A 72 -0.35 4.03 5.57
N VAL A 73 -1.26 4.03 4.62
CA VAL A 73 -2.62 4.54 4.82
C VAL A 73 -3.68 3.60 4.27
N SER A 74 -4.90 3.67 4.81
CA SER A 74 -6.08 3.08 4.18
C SER A 74 -6.62 3.98 3.08
N ILE A 75 -7.44 3.44 2.18
CA ILE A 75 -7.90 4.12 0.97
C ILE A 75 -8.64 5.46 1.24
N PHE A 76 -9.31 5.60 2.37
CA PHE A 76 -10.05 6.82 2.74
C PHE A 76 -9.38 7.65 3.85
N THR A 77 -8.08 7.51 4.02
CA THR A 77 -7.33 8.35 4.94
C THR A 77 -7.13 9.75 4.34
N PRO A 78 -7.34 10.83 5.12
CA PRO A 78 -7.08 12.20 4.66
C PRO A 78 -5.56 12.42 4.53
N CYS A 79 -5.05 12.23 3.31
CA CYS A 79 -3.61 12.24 3.02
C CYS A 79 -2.98 13.63 3.03
N GLU A 80 -3.77 14.68 2.93
CA GLU A 80 -3.33 16.07 2.86
C GLU A 80 -2.50 16.47 4.08
N ILE A 81 -2.91 16.02 5.28
CA ILE A 81 -2.20 16.29 6.53
C ILE A 81 -0.83 15.64 6.55
N LEU A 82 -0.74 14.42 6.00
CA LEU A 82 0.54 13.69 5.92
C LEU A 82 1.49 14.36 4.93
N HIS A 83 0.97 14.87 3.81
CA HIS A 83 1.76 15.65 2.86
C HIS A 83 2.30 16.95 3.49
N GLU A 84 1.49 17.67 4.27
CA GLU A 84 1.93 18.85 5.02
C GLU A 84 3.02 18.51 6.04
N ALA A 85 2.98 17.30 6.61
CA ALA A 85 4.02 16.80 7.51
C ALA A 85 5.28 16.29 6.76
N GLY A 86 5.36 16.46 5.44
CA GLY A 86 6.47 16.01 4.61
C GLY A 86 6.52 14.47 4.40
N LEU A 87 5.41 13.78 4.62
CA LEU A 87 5.31 12.35 4.42
C LEU A 87 4.71 12.02 3.05
N HIS A 88 5.08 10.87 2.51
CA HIS A 88 4.50 10.29 1.30
C HIS A 88 3.53 9.16 1.68
N PRO A 89 2.21 9.43 1.73
CA PRO A 89 1.22 8.39 2.01
C PRO A 89 1.08 7.44 0.81
N TYR A 90 0.98 6.15 1.10
CA TYR A 90 0.64 5.14 0.11
C TYR A 90 -0.31 4.11 0.71
N ASN A 91 -1.30 3.67 -0.05
CA ASN A 91 -2.26 2.71 0.46
C ASN A 91 -1.91 1.28 0.06
N VAL A 92 -2.20 0.36 0.96
CA VAL A 92 -1.87 -1.05 0.82
C VAL A 92 -2.70 -1.72 -0.27
N GLU A 93 -3.93 -1.27 -0.47
CA GLU A 93 -4.82 -1.80 -1.47
C GLU A 93 -4.29 -1.51 -2.88
N ALA A 94 -3.81 -0.26 -3.12
CA ALA A 94 -3.17 0.07 -4.38
C ALA A 94 -1.86 -0.70 -4.58
N PHE A 95 -1.05 -0.87 -3.53
CA PHE A 95 0.18 -1.65 -3.61
C PHE A 95 -0.12 -3.10 -4.02
N SER A 96 -1.17 -3.70 -3.46
CA SER A 96 -1.64 -5.04 -3.85
C SER A 96 -2.08 -5.11 -5.31
N CYS A 97 -2.77 -4.08 -5.82
CA CYS A 97 -3.11 -3.98 -7.25
C CYS A 97 -1.85 -3.95 -8.14
N TYR A 98 -0.82 -3.23 -7.74
CA TYR A 98 0.42 -3.15 -8.51
C TYR A 98 1.22 -4.46 -8.47
N LEU A 99 1.18 -5.20 -7.36
CA LEU A 99 1.74 -6.56 -7.29
C LEU A 99 0.98 -7.50 -8.24
N SER A 100 -0.35 -7.44 -8.25
CA SER A 100 -1.18 -8.24 -9.15
C SER A 100 -0.95 -7.87 -10.61
N ALA A 101 -0.85 -6.59 -10.94
CA ALA A 101 -0.49 -6.14 -12.29
C ALA A 101 0.90 -6.63 -12.73
N SER A 102 1.76 -6.97 -11.77
CA SER A 102 3.08 -7.56 -12.01
C SER A 102 3.05 -9.09 -12.06
N ASN A 103 1.87 -9.72 -11.93
CA ASN A 103 1.67 -11.18 -11.81
C ASN A 103 2.52 -11.80 -10.68
N ALA A 104 2.60 -11.13 -9.54
CA ALA A 104 3.43 -11.55 -8.41
C ALA A 104 2.62 -11.80 -7.11
N GLU A 105 1.28 -11.78 -7.18
CA GLU A 105 0.42 -11.84 -5.99
C GLU A 105 0.32 -13.23 -5.36
N ARG A 106 0.49 -14.31 -6.14
CA ARG A 106 0.18 -15.69 -5.71
C ARG A 106 1.01 -16.13 -4.51
N ALA A 107 2.31 -15.86 -4.54
CA ALA A 107 3.19 -16.24 -3.44
C ALA A 107 2.79 -15.55 -2.12
N PHE A 108 2.33 -14.31 -2.19
CA PHE A 108 1.89 -13.55 -1.02
C PHE A 108 0.57 -14.08 -0.46
N LEU A 109 -0.41 -14.37 -1.34
CA LEU A 109 -1.70 -14.94 -0.94
C LEU A 109 -1.52 -16.29 -0.27
N GLN A 110 -0.85 -17.22 -0.92
CA GLN A 110 -0.64 -18.57 -0.42
C GLN A 110 0.11 -18.59 0.92
N GLN A 111 1.07 -17.71 1.08
CA GLN A 111 1.82 -17.63 2.35
C GLN A 111 0.99 -17.02 3.47
N ALA A 112 0.15 -16.01 3.20
CA ALA A 112 -0.78 -15.49 4.19
C ALA A 112 -1.72 -16.60 4.69
N GLU A 113 -2.29 -17.38 3.80
CA GLU A 113 -3.16 -18.52 4.12
C GLU A 113 -2.43 -19.63 4.91
N ASN A 114 -1.21 -19.98 4.52
CA ASN A 114 -0.36 -20.92 5.25
C ASN A 114 -0.01 -20.48 6.68
N THR A 115 -0.17 -19.18 7.00
CA THR A 115 0.05 -18.65 8.35
C THR A 115 -1.23 -18.55 9.20
N GLY A 116 -2.33 -19.11 8.70
CA GLY A 116 -3.60 -19.16 9.40
C GLY A 116 -4.52 -17.97 9.14
N ILE A 117 -4.21 -17.15 8.13
CA ILE A 117 -5.14 -16.12 7.65
C ILE A 117 -6.27 -16.81 6.86
N SER A 118 -7.51 -16.46 7.16
CA SER A 118 -8.68 -17.05 6.49
C SER A 118 -8.62 -16.87 4.97
N GLU A 119 -8.93 -17.92 4.23
CA GLU A 119 -9.09 -17.87 2.78
C GLU A 119 -10.17 -16.87 2.34
N THR A 120 -11.16 -16.63 3.18
CA THR A 120 -12.27 -15.70 2.92
C THR A 120 -11.90 -14.22 3.13
N LEU A 121 -10.74 -13.93 3.73
CA LEU A 121 -10.28 -12.55 3.84
C LEU A 121 -9.98 -11.98 2.46
N CYS A 122 -10.31 -10.71 2.26
CA CYS A 122 -10.06 -9.98 1.01
C CYS A 122 -8.60 -10.13 0.56
N SER A 123 -8.40 -10.48 -0.72
CA SER A 123 -7.07 -10.74 -1.30
C SER A 123 -6.15 -9.53 -1.24
N TYR A 124 -6.68 -8.31 -1.32
CA TYR A 124 -5.88 -7.09 -1.15
C TYR A 124 -5.22 -7.02 0.22
N HIS A 125 -5.96 -7.36 1.27
CA HIS A 125 -5.43 -7.41 2.63
C HIS A 125 -4.49 -8.59 2.83
N LYS A 126 -4.82 -9.78 2.32
CA LYS A 126 -3.96 -10.96 2.42
C LYS A 126 -2.58 -10.74 1.81
N THR A 127 -2.52 -10.16 0.61
CA THR A 127 -1.26 -9.87 -0.10
C THR A 127 -0.33 -9.00 0.74
N PHE A 128 -0.88 -8.17 1.60
CA PHE A 128 -0.13 -7.20 2.40
C PHE A 128 0.15 -7.66 3.82
N PHE A 129 -0.68 -8.54 4.36
CA PHE A 129 -0.85 -8.75 5.78
C PHE A 129 0.38 -9.28 6.50
N ARG A 130 1.17 -10.13 5.88
CA ARG A 130 2.29 -10.76 6.60
C ARG A 130 3.59 -10.79 5.80
N GLU A 131 3.53 -11.20 4.56
CA GLU A 131 4.74 -11.50 3.80
C GLU A 131 5.47 -10.25 3.30
N ALA A 132 4.74 -9.23 2.87
CA ALA A 132 5.35 -7.98 2.48
C ALA A 132 6.11 -7.34 3.67
N ALA A 133 5.51 -7.40 4.87
CA ALA A 133 6.10 -6.86 6.09
C ALA A 133 7.19 -7.77 6.67
N GLN A 134 6.92 -9.07 6.86
CA GLN A 134 7.88 -9.99 7.48
C GLN A 134 9.11 -10.25 6.62
N LYS A 135 8.94 -10.34 5.31
CA LYS A 135 10.04 -10.58 4.37
C LYS A 135 10.71 -9.31 3.87
N LYS A 136 10.37 -8.14 4.41
CA LYS A 136 10.99 -6.85 4.06
C LYS A 136 10.90 -6.48 2.58
N ILE A 137 9.97 -7.07 1.83
CA ILE A 137 9.72 -6.69 0.43
C ILE A 137 9.15 -5.29 0.42
N LEU A 138 8.24 -4.99 1.36
CA LEU A 138 7.84 -3.64 1.66
C LEU A 138 8.61 -3.14 2.89
N PRO A 139 9.42 -2.09 2.74
CA PRO A 139 10.23 -1.56 3.83
C PRO A 139 9.39 -0.94 4.95
N LYS A 140 9.98 -0.86 6.14
CA LYS A 140 9.37 -0.26 7.34
C LYS A 140 9.00 1.20 7.07
N PRO A 141 7.72 1.60 7.18
CA PRO A 141 7.29 2.99 7.05
C PRO A 141 7.64 3.80 8.30
N LYS A 142 7.43 5.12 8.26
CA LYS A 142 7.56 5.97 9.44
C LYS A 142 6.39 5.79 10.42
N CYS A 143 5.17 5.73 9.89
CA CYS A 143 3.94 5.52 10.67
C CYS A 143 2.85 4.88 9.82
N ILE A 144 1.73 4.57 10.47
CA ILE A 144 0.52 4.05 9.83
C ILE A 144 -0.66 4.92 10.24
N VAL A 145 -1.45 5.39 9.28
CA VAL A 145 -2.70 6.14 9.52
C VAL A 145 -3.83 5.48 8.75
N TYR A 146 -4.92 5.16 9.42
CA TYR A 146 -6.02 4.44 8.79
C TYR A 146 -7.38 4.81 9.35
N THR A 147 -8.43 4.50 8.60
CA THR A 147 -9.81 4.68 9.01
C THR A 147 -10.51 3.33 9.16
N ASN A 148 -11.62 3.29 9.90
CA ASN A 148 -12.53 2.14 9.94
C ASN A 148 -13.52 2.13 8.76
N LEU A 149 -13.43 3.08 7.85
CA LEU A 149 -14.26 3.12 6.65
C LEU A 149 -13.99 1.92 5.75
N THR A 150 -15.00 1.52 5.01
CA THR A 150 -15.05 0.46 4.00
C THR A 150 -15.21 -0.95 4.53
N CYS A 151 -14.36 -1.42 5.41
CA CYS A 151 -14.52 -2.79 5.93
C CYS A 151 -13.73 -3.03 7.22
N ASP A 152 -14.17 -4.00 8.00
CA ASP A 152 -13.53 -4.39 9.26
C ASP A 152 -12.12 -4.97 9.07
N ALA A 153 -11.82 -5.48 7.86
CA ALA A 153 -10.48 -5.95 7.53
C ALA A 153 -9.42 -4.86 7.66
N ASN A 154 -9.78 -3.57 7.47
CA ASN A 154 -8.88 -2.45 7.71
C ASN A 154 -8.33 -2.44 9.13
N LEU A 155 -9.22 -2.55 10.14
CA LEU A 155 -8.82 -2.53 11.54
C LEU A 155 -7.84 -3.65 11.87
N LEU A 156 -8.13 -4.86 11.38
CA LEU A 156 -7.26 -6.02 11.60
C LEU A 156 -5.90 -5.82 10.91
N THR A 157 -5.91 -5.44 9.64
CA THR A 157 -4.70 -5.32 8.82
C THR A 157 -3.77 -4.25 9.37
N PHE A 158 -4.27 -3.03 9.58
CA PHE A 158 -3.41 -1.91 9.99
C PHE A 158 -2.88 -2.05 11.41
N LYS A 159 -3.69 -2.57 12.35
CA LYS A 159 -3.22 -2.91 13.71
C LYS A 159 -2.12 -3.98 13.69
N THR A 160 -2.27 -4.98 12.83
CA THR A 160 -1.26 -6.04 12.71
C THR A 160 0.01 -5.52 12.05
N LEU A 161 -0.09 -4.72 10.98
CA LEU A 161 1.06 -4.09 10.35
C LEU A 161 1.82 -3.17 11.31
N ALA A 162 1.11 -2.38 12.13
CA ALA A 162 1.74 -1.54 13.15
C ALA A 162 2.60 -2.36 14.12
N LYS A 163 2.08 -3.50 14.58
CA LYS A 163 2.83 -4.42 15.46
C LYS A 163 4.01 -5.08 14.73
N LEU A 164 3.82 -5.52 13.49
CA LEU A 164 4.86 -6.20 12.72
C LEU A 164 6.04 -5.27 12.38
N TYR A 165 5.73 -4.03 12.04
CA TYR A 165 6.75 -3.02 11.74
C TYR A 165 7.32 -2.34 12.98
N ASP A 166 6.65 -2.47 14.12
CA ASP A 166 6.96 -1.71 15.34
C ASP A 166 7.05 -0.21 15.03
N VAL A 167 5.92 0.34 14.58
CA VAL A 167 5.76 1.75 14.25
C VAL A 167 4.50 2.32 14.90
N PRO A 168 4.47 3.64 15.17
CA PRO A 168 3.28 4.29 15.66
C PRO A 168 2.14 4.20 14.64
N ALA A 169 0.91 4.07 15.14
CA ALA A 169 -0.28 4.01 14.31
C ALA A 169 -1.39 4.88 14.87
N PHE A 170 -2.06 5.61 13.98
CA PHE A 170 -3.22 6.45 14.30
C PHE A 170 -4.45 5.92 13.56
N ALA A 171 -5.52 5.65 14.32
CA ALA A 171 -6.80 5.22 13.77
C ALA A 171 -7.77 6.39 13.81
N ILE A 172 -8.40 6.70 12.69
CA ILE A 172 -9.52 7.65 12.62
C ILE A 172 -10.81 6.83 12.62
N ASP A 173 -11.56 6.94 13.69
CA ASP A 173 -12.86 6.30 13.81
C ASP A 173 -13.94 7.19 13.21
N VAL A 174 -14.62 6.68 12.18
CA VAL A 174 -15.68 7.40 11.48
C VAL A 174 -17.01 6.72 11.76
N PRO A 175 -17.89 7.36 12.55
CA PRO A 175 -19.23 6.83 12.85
C PRO A 175 -20.09 6.70 11.59
N MET A 176 -20.92 5.66 11.51
CA MET A 176 -21.81 5.44 10.36
C MET A 176 -22.94 6.47 10.24
N GLN A 177 -23.37 7.04 11.37
CA GLN A 177 -24.43 8.05 11.37
C GLN A 177 -23.86 9.44 11.09
N GLN A 178 -24.55 10.18 10.22
CA GLN A 178 -24.19 11.57 9.89
C GLN A 178 -25.01 12.54 10.76
N ASN A 179 -24.37 13.14 11.74
CA ASN A 179 -24.90 14.22 12.57
C ASN A 179 -23.76 15.18 12.97
N GLU A 180 -24.12 16.33 13.54
CA GLU A 180 -23.15 17.39 13.91
C GLU A 180 -22.11 16.90 14.93
N ASP A 181 -22.53 16.09 15.90
CA ASP A 181 -21.63 15.56 16.94
C ASP A 181 -20.59 14.62 16.32
N ASN A 182 -21.00 13.77 15.38
CA ASN A 182 -20.09 12.85 14.69
C ASN A 182 -19.12 13.59 13.75
N VAL A 183 -19.58 14.65 13.09
CA VAL A 183 -18.69 15.52 12.31
C VAL A 183 -17.63 16.17 13.21
N LYS A 184 -18.05 16.68 14.35
CA LYS A 184 -17.12 17.25 15.34
C LYS A 184 -16.14 16.21 15.89
N TYR A 185 -16.63 15.01 16.20
CA TYR A 185 -15.81 13.90 16.68
C TYR A 185 -14.70 13.53 15.68
N VAL A 186 -15.02 13.42 14.40
CA VAL A 186 -14.02 13.15 13.36
C VAL A 186 -13.07 14.34 13.19
N ALA A 187 -13.58 15.57 13.21
CA ALA A 187 -12.75 16.75 13.11
C ALA A 187 -11.73 16.88 14.26
N ASP A 188 -12.13 16.48 15.46
CA ASP A 188 -11.22 16.48 16.63
C ASP A 188 -10.11 15.44 16.44
N GLN A 189 -10.43 14.23 15.99
CA GLN A 189 -9.41 13.21 15.65
C GLN A 189 -8.44 13.68 14.54
N ILE A 190 -8.93 14.41 13.54
CA ILE A 190 -8.06 15.00 12.49
C ILE A 190 -7.14 16.06 13.09
N ARG A 191 -7.57 16.82 14.10
CA ARG A 191 -6.69 17.75 14.83
C ARG A 191 -5.63 17.01 15.64
N ASP A 192 -6.02 15.92 16.31
CA ASP A 192 -5.09 15.07 17.06
C ASP A 192 -4.04 14.42 16.15
N LEU A 193 -4.42 14.04 14.93
CA LEU A 193 -3.48 13.51 13.94
C LEU A 193 -2.34 14.49 13.61
N LYS A 194 -2.56 15.79 13.72
CA LYS A 194 -1.50 16.80 13.50
C LYS A 194 -0.42 16.80 14.59
N VAL A 195 -0.75 16.27 15.76
CA VAL A 195 0.16 16.20 16.91
C VAL A 195 0.85 14.85 17.00
N PHE A 196 0.26 13.85 16.36
CA PHE A 196 0.79 12.48 16.25
C PHE A 196 2.09 12.44 15.44
#